data_ff3d3d03ba2ea4d4eea3671f002be2de
#
_entry.id   ff3d3d03ba2ea4d4eea3671f002be2de
#
_cell.length_a   1.000
_cell.length_b   1.000
_cell.length_c   1.000
_cell.angle_alpha   90.00
_cell.angle_beta   90.00
_cell.angle_gamma   90.00
#
_symmetry.space_group_name_H-M   'P 1'
#
loop_
_entity.id
_entity.type
_entity.pdbx_description
1 polymer ?
#
loop_
_entity_poly.entity_id
_entity_poly.type
_entity_poly.pdbx_seq_one_letter_code
_entity_poly.pdbx_strand_id
1 'polypeptide(L)'
;MDYWDKLDIEEHDSLEDFLNKYKPEEHNMFFATTKGKTKYTDIDYSKMDEVFVLYGKETKGLPEWLLEKYLDTKTIRIPMLPTLRSLNLSNSVAIISYEILRQHEFEDLQETSTYFDDK
;
A
#
# COMPACT_ATOMS: atom_id res chain seq x y z
N MET A 1 17.10 10.67 -2.27
CA MET A 1 15.95 10.13 -2.97
C MET A 1 14.72 10.91 -2.61
N ASP A 2 14.42 11.75 -3.48
CA ASP A 2 13.49 12.79 -3.13
C ASP A 2 12.04 12.34 -3.03
N TYR A 3 11.62 11.46 -3.93
CA TYR A 3 10.25 10.99 -3.89
C TYR A 3 9.96 10.09 -2.70
N TRP A 4 10.97 9.34 -2.30
CA TRP A 4 10.78 8.32 -1.31
C TRP A 4 10.87 8.84 0.12
N ASP A 5 11.16 10.13 0.27
CA ASP A 5 11.14 10.75 1.59
C ASP A 5 9.74 10.75 2.21
N LYS A 6 8.70 10.67 1.36
CA LYS A 6 7.32 10.60 1.84
C LYS A 6 6.84 9.17 2.08
N LEU A 7 7.61 8.18 1.63
CA LEU A 7 7.25 6.78 1.76
C LEU A 7 8.37 6.05 2.47
N ASP A 8 8.06 5.42 3.56
CA ASP A 8 9.00 4.58 4.27
C ASP A 8 8.76 3.13 3.87
N ILE A 9 9.70 2.56 3.13
CA ILE A 9 9.63 1.17 2.71
C ILE A 9 10.58 0.37 3.58
N GLU A 10 10.02 -0.53 4.37
CA GLU A 10 10.79 -1.32 5.32
C GLU A 10 10.55 -2.80 5.11
N GLU A 11 11.59 -3.58 5.27
CA GLU A 11 11.49 -5.03 5.28
C GLU A 11 11.55 -5.49 6.73
N HIS A 12 10.63 -6.36 7.11
CA HIS A 12 10.56 -6.88 8.46
C HIS A 12 10.66 -8.40 8.44
N ASP A 13 11.59 -8.92 9.22
CA ASP A 13 11.79 -10.35 9.33
C ASP A 13 10.67 -11.03 10.12
N SER A 14 10.08 -10.30 11.06
CA SER A 14 9.02 -10.83 11.90
C SER A 14 7.76 -9.98 11.78
N LEU A 15 6.74 -10.56 11.14
CA LEU A 15 5.43 -9.93 11.05
C LEU A 15 4.81 -9.78 12.43
N GLU A 16 4.99 -10.79 13.30
CA GLU A 16 4.41 -10.75 14.64
C GLU A 16 4.97 -9.61 15.46
N ASP A 17 6.28 -9.38 15.39
CA ASP A 17 6.90 -8.27 16.11
C ASP A 17 6.38 -6.94 15.61
N PHE A 18 6.22 -6.80 14.30
CA PHE A 18 5.68 -5.58 13.72
C PHE A 18 4.25 -5.33 14.20
N LEU A 19 3.40 -6.36 14.19
CA LEU A 19 2.01 -6.23 14.60
C LEU A 19 1.86 -6.01 16.10
N ASN A 20 2.81 -6.47 16.89
CA ASN A 20 2.82 -6.17 18.32
C ASN A 20 3.18 -4.73 18.60
N LYS A 21 4.04 -4.15 17.76
CA LYS A 21 4.44 -2.76 17.90
C LYS A 21 3.38 -1.82 17.34
N TYR A 22 2.83 -2.15 16.17
CA TYR A 22 1.84 -1.33 15.49
C TYR A 22 0.56 -2.15 15.29
N LYS A 23 -0.35 -2.05 16.23
CA LYS A 23 -1.57 -2.85 16.20
C LYS A 23 -2.51 -2.34 15.11
N PRO A 24 -3.05 -3.24 14.28
CA PRO A 24 -3.91 -2.81 13.18
C PRO A 24 -5.12 -1.98 13.63
N GLU A 25 -5.67 -2.28 14.80
CA GLU A 25 -6.83 -1.58 15.29
C GLU A 25 -6.54 -0.13 15.71
N GLU A 26 -5.27 0.19 15.91
CA GLU A 26 -4.87 1.51 16.40
C GLU A 26 -4.27 2.39 15.31
N HIS A 27 -4.17 1.87 14.09
CA HIS A 27 -3.51 2.57 12.98
C HIS A 27 -4.29 2.42 11.70
N ASN A 28 -4.03 3.30 10.75
CA ASN A 28 -4.53 3.15 9.39
C ASN A 28 -3.67 2.13 8.68
N MET A 29 -4.03 0.88 8.81
CA MET A 29 -3.23 -0.24 8.33
C MET A 29 -4.04 -1.10 7.40
N PHE A 30 -3.46 -1.43 6.24
CA PHE A 30 -4.13 -2.21 5.22
C PHE A 30 -3.26 -3.37 4.78
N PHE A 31 -3.90 -4.46 4.40
CA PHE A 31 -3.20 -5.67 3.96
C PHE A 31 -3.49 -5.89 2.49
N ALA A 32 -2.46 -5.73 1.67
CA ALA A 32 -2.58 -5.89 0.22
C ALA A 32 -2.52 -7.37 -0.14
N THR A 33 -3.58 -7.86 -0.79
CA THR A 33 -3.70 -9.26 -1.12
C THR A 33 -4.64 -9.45 -2.30
N THR A 34 -4.39 -10.49 -3.11
CA THR A 34 -5.30 -10.84 -4.19
C THR A 34 -6.64 -11.34 -3.66
N LYS A 35 -6.73 -11.64 -2.38
CA LYS A 35 -7.96 -12.07 -1.71
C LYS A 35 -8.72 -10.91 -1.08
N GLY A 36 -8.26 -9.68 -1.26
CA GLY A 36 -8.84 -8.51 -0.64
C GLY A 36 -10.29 -8.26 -1.04
N LYS A 37 -11.04 -7.71 -0.13
CA LYS A 37 -12.47 -7.43 -0.35
C LYS A 37 -12.73 -6.05 -0.92
N THR A 38 -11.81 -5.13 -0.75
CA THR A 38 -12.00 -3.74 -1.16
C THR A 38 -10.94 -3.37 -2.20
N LYS A 39 -11.37 -2.71 -3.28
CA LYS A 39 -10.38 -2.18 -4.21
C LYS A 39 -9.54 -1.13 -3.51
N TYR A 40 -8.25 -1.12 -3.81
CA TYR A 40 -7.35 -0.16 -3.17
C TYR A 40 -7.77 1.29 -3.43
N THR A 41 -8.47 1.55 -4.53
CA THR A 41 -8.95 2.88 -4.87
C THR A 41 -10.22 3.30 -4.13
N ASP A 42 -10.92 2.36 -3.50
CA ASP A 42 -12.15 2.66 -2.79
C ASP A 42 -11.93 3.12 -1.34
N ILE A 43 -10.69 3.10 -0.89
CA ILE A 43 -10.33 3.61 0.43
C ILE A 43 -10.06 5.11 0.33
N ASP A 44 -10.59 5.88 1.26
CA ASP A 44 -10.27 7.31 1.35
C ASP A 44 -9.07 7.51 2.27
N TYR A 45 -7.90 7.68 1.66
CA TYR A 45 -6.66 7.92 2.40
C TYR A 45 -6.40 9.40 2.65
N SER A 46 -7.21 10.27 2.09
CA SER A 46 -6.90 11.71 2.02
C SER A 46 -6.78 12.40 3.37
N LYS A 47 -7.45 11.86 4.38
CA LYS A 47 -7.43 12.43 5.73
C LYS A 47 -6.55 11.66 6.70
N MET A 48 -5.82 10.67 6.19
CA MET A 48 -4.94 9.85 7.00
C MET A 48 -3.54 10.44 6.97
N ASP A 49 -3.01 10.82 8.13
CA ASP A 49 -1.66 11.38 8.21
C ASP A 49 -0.61 10.30 8.02
N GLU A 50 -0.93 9.08 8.40
CA GLU A 50 -0.03 7.95 8.29
C GLU A 50 -0.81 6.74 7.82
N VAL A 51 -0.27 6.03 6.84
CA VAL A 51 -0.90 4.82 6.30
C VAL A 51 0.15 3.72 6.24
N PHE A 52 -0.17 2.58 6.84
CA PHE A 52 0.65 1.38 6.71
C PHE A 52 0.01 0.46 5.68
N VAL A 53 0.79 0.00 4.73
CA VAL A 53 0.34 -1.03 3.80
C VAL A 53 1.31 -2.20 3.90
N LEU A 54 0.80 -3.36 4.25
CA LEU A 54 1.61 -4.55 4.42
C LEU A 54 1.44 -5.45 3.21
N TYR A 55 2.57 -5.96 2.73
CA TYR A 55 2.63 -6.86 1.59
C TYR A 55 3.30 -8.15 2.03
N GLY A 56 2.81 -9.26 1.52
CA GLY A 56 3.45 -10.53 1.76
C GLY A 56 4.60 -10.79 0.81
N LYS A 57 5.36 -11.84 1.08
CA LYS A 57 6.39 -12.30 0.17
C LYS A 57 5.74 -12.80 -1.11
N GLU A 58 6.44 -12.67 -2.23
CA GLU A 58 5.91 -13.03 -3.54
C GLU A 58 5.38 -14.47 -3.60
N THR A 59 6.03 -15.39 -2.89
CA THR A 59 5.67 -16.81 -2.96
C THR A 59 4.61 -17.23 -1.95
N LYS A 60 4.55 -16.57 -0.80
CA LYS A 60 3.66 -17.00 0.29
C LYS A 60 2.52 -16.05 0.61
N GLY A 61 2.70 -14.77 0.29
CA GLY A 61 1.74 -13.76 0.69
C GLY A 61 1.69 -13.56 2.20
N LEU A 62 0.66 -12.88 2.67
CA LEU A 62 0.42 -12.68 4.09
C LEU A 62 -0.28 -13.91 4.69
N PRO A 63 -0.09 -14.17 5.99
CA PRO A 63 -0.72 -15.33 6.64
C PRO A 63 -2.23 -15.30 6.56
N GLU A 64 -2.85 -16.46 6.34
CA GLU A 64 -4.30 -16.52 6.23
C GLU A 64 -5.04 -16.09 7.48
N TRP A 65 -4.49 -16.40 8.66
CA TRP A 65 -5.15 -15.98 9.90
C TRP A 65 -5.30 -14.47 9.99
N LEU A 66 -4.31 -13.74 9.49
CA LEU A 66 -4.32 -12.29 9.48
C LEU A 66 -5.36 -11.77 8.49
N LEU A 67 -5.37 -12.35 7.29
CA LEU A 67 -6.32 -11.94 6.26
C LEU A 67 -7.75 -12.25 6.67
N GLU A 68 -8.01 -13.38 7.29
CA GLU A 68 -9.34 -13.72 7.75
C GLU A 68 -9.83 -12.79 8.85
N LYS A 69 -8.93 -12.45 9.77
CA LYS A 69 -9.29 -11.57 10.88
C LYS A 69 -9.74 -10.19 10.41
N TYR A 70 -9.10 -9.67 9.38
CA TYR A 70 -9.36 -8.32 8.89
C TYR A 70 -9.93 -8.29 7.48
N LEU A 71 -10.51 -9.40 7.03
CA LEU A 71 -10.94 -9.56 5.64
C LEU A 71 -11.86 -8.44 5.16
N ASP A 72 -12.88 -8.12 5.94
CA ASP A 72 -13.89 -7.15 5.55
C ASP A 72 -13.51 -5.71 5.84
N THR A 73 -12.52 -5.49 6.69
CA THR A 73 -12.23 -4.15 7.19
C THR A 73 -10.92 -3.57 6.70
N LYS A 74 -9.90 -4.40 6.46
CA LYS A 74 -8.55 -3.90 6.19
C LYS A 74 -7.85 -4.54 4.99
N THR A 75 -8.47 -5.46 4.28
CA THR A 75 -7.83 -6.03 3.10
C THR A 75 -8.15 -5.21 1.86
N ILE A 76 -7.13 -4.98 1.04
CA ILE A 76 -7.27 -4.23 -0.21
C ILE A 76 -6.65 -5.05 -1.34
N ARG A 77 -7.16 -4.83 -2.55
CA ARG A 77 -6.62 -5.51 -3.71
C ARG A 77 -6.52 -4.57 -4.91
N ILE A 78 -5.59 -4.91 -5.79
CA ILE A 78 -5.49 -4.28 -7.10
C ILE A 78 -6.29 -5.16 -8.06
N PRO A 79 -7.33 -4.63 -8.72
CA PRO A 79 -8.11 -5.42 -9.66
C PRO A 79 -7.25 -5.96 -10.80
N MET A 80 -7.47 -7.21 -11.17
CA MET A 80 -6.73 -7.88 -12.23
C MET A 80 -7.65 -8.79 -13.00
N LEU A 81 -7.24 -9.13 -14.22
CA LEU A 81 -7.96 -10.13 -14.99
C LEU A 81 -7.90 -11.49 -14.26
N PRO A 82 -8.95 -12.30 -14.33
CA PRO A 82 -8.95 -13.61 -13.64
C PRO A 82 -7.83 -14.54 -14.08
N THR A 83 -7.29 -14.33 -15.28
CA THR A 83 -6.22 -15.17 -15.82
C THR A 83 -4.86 -14.82 -15.25
N LEU A 84 -4.72 -13.66 -14.60
CA LEU A 84 -3.47 -13.25 -13.99
C LEU A 84 -3.44 -13.72 -12.54
N ARG A 85 -2.27 -14.18 -12.10
CA ARG A 85 -2.12 -14.67 -10.73
C ARG A 85 -1.90 -13.55 -9.73
N SER A 86 -0.92 -12.71 -10.00
CA SER A 86 -0.58 -11.60 -9.14
C SER A 86 0.36 -10.67 -9.88
N LEU A 87 0.44 -9.45 -9.41
CA LEU A 87 1.43 -8.49 -9.87
C LEU A 87 2.72 -8.70 -9.08
N ASN A 88 3.83 -8.30 -9.68
CA ASN A 88 5.10 -8.24 -9.00
C ASN A 88 4.98 -7.34 -7.76
N LEU A 89 5.66 -7.71 -6.69
CA LEU A 89 5.59 -6.97 -5.43
C LEU A 89 5.96 -5.49 -5.61
N SER A 90 7.04 -5.20 -6.31
CA SER A 90 7.47 -3.83 -6.54
C SER A 90 6.41 -3.02 -7.28
N ASN A 91 5.76 -3.64 -8.26
CA ASN A 91 4.68 -2.97 -8.99
C ASN A 91 3.49 -2.70 -8.08
N SER A 92 3.14 -3.63 -7.23
CA SER A 92 2.03 -3.46 -6.29
C SER A 92 2.32 -2.32 -5.31
N VAL A 93 3.53 -2.26 -4.79
CA VAL A 93 3.93 -1.17 -3.89
C VAL A 93 3.81 0.16 -4.60
N ALA A 94 4.31 0.26 -5.84
CA ALA A 94 4.25 1.50 -6.59
C ALA A 94 2.80 1.93 -6.88
N ILE A 95 1.97 1.00 -7.32
CA ILE A 95 0.57 1.31 -7.68
C ILE A 95 -0.19 1.84 -6.46
N ILE A 96 -0.13 1.14 -5.35
CA ILE A 96 -0.87 1.54 -4.16
C ILE A 96 -0.30 2.83 -3.58
N SER A 97 1.02 2.96 -3.54
CA SER A 97 1.66 4.17 -3.03
C SER A 97 1.27 5.40 -3.83
N TYR A 98 1.21 5.29 -5.14
CA TYR A 98 0.82 6.44 -5.97
C TYR A 98 -0.66 6.76 -5.83
N GLU A 99 -1.51 5.80 -5.56
CA GLU A 99 -2.91 6.11 -5.28
C GLU A 99 -3.05 6.90 -3.97
N ILE A 100 -2.30 6.50 -2.94
CA ILE A 100 -2.30 7.25 -1.69
C ILE A 100 -1.79 8.66 -1.92
N LEU A 101 -0.69 8.82 -2.65
CA LEU A 101 -0.13 10.13 -2.97
C LEU A 101 -1.10 10.96 -3.80
N ARG A 102 -1.81 10.33 -4.76
CA ARG A 102 -2.79 11.04 -5.57
C ARG A 102 -3.91 11.63 -4.70
N GLN A 103 -4.39 10.87 -3.74
CA GLN A 103 -5.43 11.36 -2.84
C GLN A 103 -4.93 12.48 -1.94
N HIS A 104 -3.63 12.53 -1.68
CA HIS A 104 -2.99 13.64 -0.98
C HIS A 104 -2.53 14.73 -1.93
N GLU A 105 -3.03 14.71 -3.17
CA GLU A 105 -2.75 15.72 -4.20
C GLU A 105 -1.27 15.86 -4.53
N PHE A 106 -0.52 14.77 -4.37
CA PHE A 106 0.91 14.71 -4.67
C PHE A 106 1.72 15.79 -3.94
N GLU A 107 1.34 16.08 -2.70
CA GLU A 107 2.07 17.05 -1.89
C GLU A 107 3.56 16.78 -1.90
N ASP A 108 4.34 17.84 -2.06
CA ASP A 108 5.81 17.80 -2.08
C ASP A 108 6.42 17.02 -3.24
N LEU A 109 5.61 16.62 -4.21
CA LEU A 109 6.11 16.02 -5.44
C LEU A 109 6.00 17.02 -6.59
N GLN A 110 6.90 16.93 -7.53
CA GLN A 110 6.82 17.76 -8.73
C GLN A 110 5.73 17.21 -9.65
N GLU A 111 4.70 18.01 -9.92
CA GLU A 111 3.55 17.57 -10.71
C GLU A 111 3.74 17.80 -12.19
N THR A 112 4.54 18.80 -12.57
CA THR A 112 4.81 19.11 -13.97
C THR A 112 6.30 19.36 -14.17
N SER A 113 6.76 19.16 -15.40
CA SER A 113 8.15 19.42 -15.73
C SER A 113 8.38 20.89 -16.01
N THR A 114 9.49 21.42 -15.50
CA THR A 114 9.93 22.76 -15.81
C THR A 114 11.03 22.78 -16.88
N TYR A 115 11.32 21.61 -17.47
CA TYR A 115 12.43 21.46 -18.41
C TYR A 115 12.41 22.48 -19.55
N PHE A 116 11.24 22.74 -20.12
CA PHE A 116 11.11 23.63 -21.25
C PHE A 116 10.89 25.10 -20.86
N ASP A 117 10.68 25.37 -19.58
CA ASP A 117 10.39 26.74 -19.14
C ASP A 117 11.60 27.65 -19.25
N ASP A 118 12.81 27.09 -19.21
CA ASP A 118 14.06 27.84 -19.28
C ASP A 118 14.63 27.93 -20.70
N LYS A 119 13.86 27.58 -21.72
CA LYS A 119 14.35 27.52 -23.11
C LYS A 119 13.72 28.53 -24.02
#